data_ee7f6c427da7ef36961070bfcca983b7
#
_entry.id   ee7f6c427da7ef36961070bfcca983b7
#
_cell.length_a   1.000
_cell.length_b   1.000
_cell.length_c   1.000
_cell.angle_alpha   90.00
_cell.angle_beta   90.00
_cell.angle_gamma   90.00
#
_symmetry.space_group_name_H-M   'P 1'
#
loop_
_entity.id
_entity.type
_entity.pdbx_description
1 polymer ?
#
loop_
_entity_poly.entity_id
_entity_poly.type
_entity_poly.pdbx_seq_one_letter_code
_entity_poly.pdbx_strand_id
1 'polypeptide(L)'
;MVGCNQGVPEAPSEVETASEGDDHHGHDHASEGPHGGHILGLGDEEYHLEWLHNDSGKLTFYLLDADVKADIQTSANTIEITTTVVEKTSTVAIGTTTPDATEHSKFEAVDPVLLEELQLVGHGVAASASVKIGDKEYTGEFEPHDHGHGHAH
;
A
#
# COMPACT_ATOMS: atom_id res chain seq x y z
N MET A 1 -31.72 56.69 14.17
CA MET A 1 -31.41 56.28 13.96
C MET A 1 -30.96 55.44 13.49
N VAL A 2 -30.76 54.94 13.27
CA VAL A 2 -30.33 54.20 12.95
C VAL A 2 -29.86 53.31 12.47
N GLY A 3 -29.66 52.89 12.36
CA GLY A 3 -29.24 52.07 12.03
C GLY A 3 -28.75 51.29 11.48
N CYS A 4 -28.49 50.91 11.43
CA CYS A 4 -28.04 50.22 11.03
C CYS A 4 -27.59 49.38 10.57
N ASN A 5 -27.39 48.97 10.42
CA ASN A 5 -26.95 48.18 10.07
C ASN A 5 -26.49 47.37 9.60
N GLN A 6 -26.25 46.99 9.55
CA GLN A 6 -25.83 46.29 9.20
C GLN A 6 -25.30 45.44 8.74
N GLY A 7 -25.08 45.14 8.63
CA GLY A 7 -24.60 44.40 8.28
C GLY A 7 -24.19 43.52 7.82
N VAL A 8 -23.94 42.98 7.74
CA VAL A 8 -23.52 42.18 7.42
C VAL A 8 -23.01 41.32 6.96
N PRO A 9 -22.76 40.94 6.82
CA PRO A 9 -22.21 40.05 6.46
C PRO A 9 -21.80 39.21 5.96
N GLU A 10 -21.65 38.67 5.94
CA GLU A 10 -21.20 37.86 5.62
C GLU A 10 -20.74 37.00 5.07
N ALA A 11 -20.59 36.72 5.02
CA ALA A 11 -20.22 35.96 4.58
C ALA A 11 -19.74 35.10 4.21
N PRO A 12 -19.57 34.79 4.21
CA PRO A 12 -19.00 33.93 3.94
C PRO A 12 -18.70 33.06 3.28
N SER A 13 -18.69 32.87 3.29
CA SER A 13 -18.37 32.09 2.81
C SER A 13 -17.94 31.15 2.41
N GLU A 14 -17.82 30.93 2.58
CA GLU A 14 -17.38 30.02 2.36
C GLU A 14 -17.10 29.13 1.78
N VAL A 15 -17.15 29.10 1.76
CA VAL A 15 -16.93 28.27 1.38
C VAL A 15 -16.53 27.37 0.87
N GLU A 16 -16.40 27.23 1.00
CA GLU A 16 -15.99 26.38 0.70
C GLU A 16 -15.73 25.51 0.18
N THR A 17 -15.74 25.48 0.26
CA THR A 17 -15.49 24.64 -0.05
C THR A 17 -15.30 23.78 -0.58
N ALA A 18 -15.28 23.69 -0.59
CA ALA A 18 -15.13 22.89 -0.97
C ALA A 18 -14.86 22.06 -1.48
N SER A 19 -14.76 21.93 -1.42
CA SER A 19 -14.45 21.19 -1.79
C SER A 19 -14.37 20.26 -2.05
N GLU A 20 -14.38 20.00 -1.83
CA GLU A 20 -14.26 19.10 -1.95
C GLU A 20 -14.26 18.25 -2.53
N GLY A 21 -14.27 18.10 -2.60
CA GLY A 21 -14.36 17.37 -3.04
C GLY A 21 -14.15 16.51 -3.56
N ASP A 22 -14.04 16.39 -3.59
CA ASP A 22 -13.79 15.68 -4.11
C ASP A 22 -13.43 14.75 -4.12
N ASP A 23 -13.22 14.48 -3.84
CA ASP A 23 -12.82 13.66 -3.62
C ASP A 23 -12.89 12.57 -3.93
N HIS A 24 -13.22 12.12 -4.14
CA HIS A 24 -13.55 11.03 -4.31
C HIS A 24 -12.83 10.26 -4.97
N HIS A 25 -12.44 10.28 -5.21
CA HIS A 25 -11.80 9.60 -5.91
C HIS A 25 -10.81 9.12 -5.43
N GLY A 26 -10.76 9.25 -4.93
CA GLY A 26 -9.83 8.93 -4.42
C GLY A 26 -9.23 7.78 -4.57
N HIS A 27 -9.27 7.17 -5.06
CA HIS A 27 -8.78 6.02 -5.08
C HIS A 27 -7.55 5.95 -5.58
N ASP A 28 -7.22 6.43 -5.99
CA ASP A 28 -6.17 6.18 -6.60
C ASP A 28 -5.14 6.36 -5.91
N HIS A 29 -5.12 6.52 -5.32
CA HIS A 29 -4.35 6.58 -4.75
C HIS A 29 -3.22 6.29 -4.56
N ALA A 30 -3.23 6.30 -4.47
CA ALA A 30 -2.49 5.95 -3.94
C ALA A 30 -1.57 5.31 -4.28
N SER A 31 -1.03 5.56 -4.76
CA SER A 31 -0.20 4.81 -5.22
C SER A 31 1.04 4.73 -4.50
N GLU A 32 1.51 5.62 -3.79
CA GLU A 32 2.80 5.53 -3.13
C GLU A 32 2.64 5.64 -1.65
N GLY A 33 3.35 4.81 -0.92
CA GLY A 33 3.34 4.88 0.51
C GLY A 33 4.36 5.85 1.04
N PRO A 34 4.46 5.93 2.37
CA PRO A 34 5.39 6.89 2.99
C PRO A 34 6.85 6.63 2.68
N HIS A 35 7.19 5.43 2.20
CA HIS A 35 8.57 5.13 1.82
C HIS A 35 8.78 5.19 0.31
N GLY A 36 7.76 5.60 -0.43
CA GLY A 36 7.88 5.71 -1.87
C GLY A 36 7.60 4.43 -2.62
N GLY A 37 7.00 3.45 -1.98
CA GLY A 37 6.72 2.18 -2.59
C GLY A 37 5.27 2.01 -2.97
N HIS A 38 4.95 0.82 -3.47
CA HIS A 38 3.61 0.49 -3.89
C HIS A 38 2.81 -0.02 -2.70
N ILE A 39 1.54 0.29 -2.67
CA ILE A 39 0.69 -0.03 -1.53
C ILE A 39 -0.21 -1.21 -1.87
N LEU A 40 -0.34 -2.10 -0.92
CA LEU A 40 -1.15 -3.30 -1.01
C LEU A 40 -2.03 -3.37 0.23
N GLY A 41 -3.34 -3.46 0.05
CA GLY A 41 -4.24 -3.56 1.19
C GLY A 41 -4.29 -4.96 1.74
N LEU A 42 -4.32 -5.08 3.05
CA LEU A 42 -4.38 -6.36 3.73
C LEU A 42 -5.74 -6.50 4.41
N GLY A 43 -6.35 -7.66 4.24
CA GLY A 43 -7.66 -7.91 4.77
C GLY A 43 -8.65 -6.97 4.11
N ASP A 44 -9.45 -6.31 4.90
CA ASP A 44 -10.36 -5.31 4.38
C ASP A 44 -9.75 -3.93 4.48
N GLU A 45 -8.45 -3.86 4.24
CA GLU A 45 -7.69 -2.61 4.34
C GLU A 45 -7.55 -2.17 5.79
N GLU A 46 -7.58 -3.16 6.69
CA GLU A 46 -7.28 -2.88 8.09
C GLU A 46 -5.82 -2.54 8.28
N TYR A 47 -4.97 -3.05 7.40
CA TYR A 47 -3.55 -2.76 7.40
C TYR A 47 -3.12 -2.69 5.95
N HIS A 48 -1.90 -2.24 5.74
CA HIS A 48 -1.35 -2.15 4.39
C HIS A 48 0.07 -2.64 4.40
N LEU A 49 0.53 -3.03 3.23
CA LEU A 49 1.90 -3.44 3.03
C LEU A 49 2.45 -2.57 1.92
N GLU A 50 3.54 -1.91 2.18
CA GLU A 50 4.19 -1.12 1.16
C GLU A 50 5.40 -1.89 0.67
N TRP A 51 5.60 -1.98 -0.64
CA TRP A 51 6.73 -2.72 -1.14
C TRP A 51 7.51 -1.92 -2.16
N LEU A 52 8.83 -2.10 -2.08
CA LEU A 52 9.78 -1.42 -2.94
C LEU A 52 10.72 -2.46 -3.52
N HIS A 53 11.39 -2.09 -4.59
CA HIS A 53 12.39 -2.96 -5.17
C HIS A 53 13.48 -2.11 -5.79
N ASN A 54 14.62 -2.75 -6.03
CA ASN A 54 15.71 -2.05 -6.70
C ASN A 54 16.21 -2.90 -7.86
N ASP A 55 17.24 -2.41 -8.53
CA ASP A 55 17.73 -3.04 -9.75
C ASP A 55 18.44 -4.36 -9.50
N SER A 56 18.81 -4.64 -8.27
CA SER A 56 19.51 -5.88 -7.96
C SER A 56 18.57 -6.99 -7.54
N GLY A 57 17.27 -6.74 -7.58
CA GLY A 57 16.32 -7.77 -7.21
C GLY A 57 15.99 -7.78 -5.74
N LYS A 58 16.34 -6.72 -5.03
CA LYS A 58 16.03 -6.65 -3.61
C LYS A 58 14.60 -6.16 -3.43
N LEU A 59 13.86 -6.86 -2.59
CA LEU A 59 12.49 -6.52 -2.28
C LEU A 59 12.42 -6.10 -0.82
N THR A 60 11.76 -5.00 -0.55
CA THR A 60 11.59 -4.47 0.80
C THR A 60 10.11 -4.26 1.04
N PHE A 61 9.64 -4.71 2.19
CA PHE A 61 8.23 -4.59 2.57
C PHE A 61 8.13 -3.90 3.91
N TYR A 62 7.21 -2.95 4.01
CA TYR A 62 6.90 -2.26 5.27
C TYR A 62 5.45 -2.52 5.62
N LEU A 63 5.19 -2.78 6.89
CA LEU A 63 3.84 -3.00 7.37
C LEU A 63 3.28 -1.69 7.89
N LEU A 64 2.13 -1.29 7.37
CA LEU A 64 1.56 0.04 7.63
C LEU A 64 0.16 -0.08 8.23
N ASP A 65 -0.27 0.99 8.86
CA ASP A 65 -1.59 1.04 9.46
C ASP A 65 -2.66 1.25 8.40
N ALA A 66 -3.90 1.34 8.86
CA ALA A 66 -5.04 1.49 7.95
C ALA A 66 -5.00 2.79 7.17
N ASP A 67 -4.36 3.80 7.71
CA ASP A 67 -4.30 5.10 7.06
C ASP A 67 -3.09 5.25 6.17
N VAL A 68 -2.23 4.24 6.09
CA VAL A 68 -1.02 4.26 5.28
C VAL A 68 -0.10 5.40 5.71
N LYS A 69 -0.06 5.67 7.01
CA LYS A 69 0.73 6.80 7.50
C LYS A 69 1.84 6.39 8.43
N ALA A 70 1.69 5.29 9.11
CA ALA A 70 2.67 4.90 10.12
C ALA A 70 2.96 3.43 10.01
N ASP A 71 4.21 3.07 10.31
CA ASP A 71 4.59 1.67 10.38
C ASP A 71 3.94 1.05 11.61
N ILE A 72 3.45 -0.17 11.46
CA ILE A 72 2.99 -0.94 12.61
C ILE A 72 3.89 -2.14 12.76
N GLN A 73 3.81 -2.79 13.88
CA GLN A 73 4.72 -3.89 14.19
C GLN A 73 3.95 -5.17 14.44
N THR A 74 4.58 -6.28 14.10
CA THR A 74 4.03 -7.59 14.34
C THR A 74 5.13 -8.48 14.88
N SER A 75 4.73 -9.51 15.61
CA SER A 75 5.69 -10.49 16.11
C SER A 75 6.06 -11.52 15.05
N ALA A 76 5.46 -11.47 13.88
CA ALA A 76 5.80 -12.40 12.80
C ALA A 76 7.21 -12.10 12.29
N ASN A 77 7.99 -13.14 12.07
CA ASN A 77 9.35 -13.00 11.56
C ASN A 77 9.41 -12.95 10.05
N THR A 78 8.34 -13.34 9.40
CA THR A 78 8.31 -13.39 7.95
C THR A 78 6.94 -12.97 7.46
N ILE A 79 6.91 -12.54 6.22
CA ILE A 79 5.67 -12.46 5.46
C ILE A 79 5.81 -13.45 4.33
N GLU A 80 4.69 -13.88 3.77
CA GLU A 80 4.71 -14.85 2.70
C GLU A 80 4.14 -14.25 1.44
N ILE A 81 4.87 -14.41 0.36
CA ILE A 81 4.43 -13.94 -0.94
C ILE A 81 4.13 -15.16 -1.80
N THR A 82 2.92 -15.26 -2.27
CA THR A 82 2.51 -16.37 -3.11
C THR A 82 2.27 -15.86 -4.51
N THR A 83 2.90 -16.49 -5.48
CA THR A 83 2.70 -16.15 -6.87
C THR A 83 2.15 -17.35 -7.61
N THR A 84 1.29 -17.08 -8.58
CA THR A 84 0.74 -18.10 -9.44
C THR A 84 0.99 -17.70 -10.88
N VAL A 85 1.76 -18.52 -11.58
CA VAL A 85 2.09 -18.30 -12.98
C VAL A 85 1.47 -19.44 -13.75
N VAL A 86 0.48 -19.12 -14.57
CA VAL A 86 -0.31 -20.10 -15.28
C VAL A 86 -1.02 -20.97 -14.24
N GLU A 87 -0.58 -22.20 -14.03
CA GLU A 87 -1.20 -23.06 -13.03
C GLU A 87 -0.21 -23.44 -11.94
N LYS A 88 0.92 -22.78 -11.90
CA LYS A 88 1.94 -23.12 -10.94
C LYS A 88 2.00 -22.08 -9.85
N THR A 89 1.88 -22.52 -8.61
CA THR A 89 1.87 -21.63 -7.46
C THR A 89 3.15 -21.84 -6.66
N SER A 90 3.75 -20.75 -6.26
CA SER A 90 4.95 -20.77 -5.44
C SER A 90 4.77 -19.81 -4.27
N THR A 91 5.36 -20.14 -3.13
CA THR A 91 5.31 -19.28 -1.96
C THR A 91 6.72 -19.04 -1.48
N VAL A 92 7.05 -17.78 -1.23
CA VAL A 92 8.37 -17.37 -0.76
C VAL A 92 8.19 -16.63 0.55
N ALA A 93 8.98 -16.99 1.55
CA ALA A 93 8.95 -16.29 2.83
C ALA A 93 10.00 -15.20 2.81
N ILE A 94 9.56 -13.99 3.18
CA ILE A 94 10.44 -12.82 3.23
C ILE A 94 10.71 -12.53 4.70
N GLY A 95 11.97 -12.59 5.09
CA GLY A 95 12.32 -12.45 6.49
C GLY A 95 12.44 -11.02 6.96
N THR A 96 12.34 -10.84 8.25
CA THR A 96 12.51 -9.52 8.85
C THR A 96 13.97 -9.10 8.79
N THR A 97 14.18 -7.78 8.79
CA THR A 97 15.53 -7.23 8.82
C THR A 97 16.10 -7.18 10.22
N THR A 98 15.28 -7.44 11.24
CA THR A 98 15.72 -7.37 12.63
C THR A 98 15.30 -8.63 13.36
N PRO A 99 15.93 -9.78 13.04
CA PRO A 99 15.46 -11.05 13.60
C PRO A 99 15.61 -11.14 15.12
N ASP A 100 16.45 -10.31 15.70
CA ASP A 100 16.64 -10.35 17.15
C ASP A 100 15.61 -9.53 17.91
N ALA A 101 14.82 -8.76 17.21
CA ALA A 101 13.77 -7.96 17.87
C ALA A 101 12.55 -8.84 18.11
N THR A 102 11.68 -8.39 19.00
CA THR A 102 10.45 -9.12 19.27
C THR A 102 9.33 -8.69 18.36
N GLU A 103 9.46 -7.55 17.72
CA GLU A 103 8.44 -7.06 16.81
C GLU A 103 9.09 -6.46 15.58
N HIS A 104 8.41 -6.54 14.47
CA HIS A 104 8.99 -6.18 13.19
C HIS A 104 7.98 -5.44 12.33
N SER A 105 8.48 -4.48 11.56
CA SER A 105 7.65 -3.78 10.58
C SER A 105 8.28 -3.83 9.19
N LYS A 106 9.51 -4.32 9.07
CA LYS A 106 10.23 -4.29 7.80
C LYS A 106 10.76 -5.67 7.48
N PHE A 107 10.59 -6.06 6.22
CA PHE A 107 11.01 -7.37 5.73
C PHE A 107 11.76 -7.18 4.42
N GLU A 108 12.83 -7.93 4.20
CA GLU A 108 13.63 -7.79 3.00
C GLU A 108 14.12 -9.12 2.50
N ALA A 109 14.24 -9.23 1.20
CA ALA A 109 14.86 -10.38 0.58
C ALA A 109 15.41 -9.97 -0.77
N VAL A 110 16.40 -10.70 -1.26
CA VAL A 110 16.92 -10.50 -2.59
C VAL A 110 16.46 -11.69 -3.40
N ASP A 111 15.53 -11.46 -4.32
CA ASP A 111 14.96 -12.54 -5.10
C ASP A 111 14.53 -11.97 -6.46
N PRO A 112 15.43 -11.95 -7.42
CA PRO A 112 15.10 -11.39 -8.73
C PRO A 112 13.97 -12.11 -9.45
N VAL A 113 13.83 -13.41 -9.21
CA VAL A 113 12.75 -14.16 -9.84
C VAL A 113 11.40 -13.71 -9.28
N LEU A 114 11.31 -13.60 -7.98
CA LEU A 114 10.08 -13.13 -7.36
C LEU A 114 9.76 -11.71 -7.83
N LEU A 115 10.78 -10.85 -7.89
CA LEU A 115 10.57 -9.50 -8.36
C LEU A 115 9.99 -9.50 -9.77
N GLU A 116 10.55 -10.33 -10.64
CA GLU A 116 10.07 -10.39 -12.00
C GLU A 116 8.61 -10.84 -12.04
N GLU A 117 8.26 -11.81 -11.21
CA GLU A 117 6.89 -12.27 -11.17
C GLU A 117 5.95 -11.18 -10.65
N LEU A 118 6.39 -10.42 -9.65
CA LEU A 118 5.54 -9.36 -9.13
C LEU A 118 5.33 -8.26 -10.17
N GLN A 119 6.31 -8.02 -11.00
CA GLN A 119 6.17 -7.02 -12.05
C GLN A 119 5.26 -7.48 -13.18
N LEU A 120 5.00 -8.77 -13.25
CA LEU A 120 4.13 -9.32 -14.28
C LEU A 120 2.70 -9.57 -13.78
N VAL A 121 2.38 -9.12 -12.58
CA VAL A 121 1.02 -9.26 -12.06
C VAL A 121 0.07 -8.54 -13.00
N GLY A 122 -0.99 -9.23 -13.39
CA GLY A 122 -1.91 -8.72 -14.38
C GLY A 122 -1.57 -9.13 -15.80
N HIS A 123 -0.39 -9.70 -15.99
CA HIS A 123 0.05 -10.14 -17.31
C HIS A 123 0.39 -11.61 -17.28
N GLY A 124 -0.49 -12.40 -16.70
CA GLY A 124 -0.29 -13.83 -16.61
C GLY A 124 0.18 -14.31 -15.25
N VAL A 125 0.39 -13.38 -14.33
CA VAL A 125 0.82 -13.70 -12.97
C VAL A 125 -0.18 -13.11 -12.00
N ALA A 126 -0.54 -13.88 -10.97
CA ALA A 126 -1.30 -13.38 -9.84
C ALA A 126 -0.42 -13.53 -8.60
N ALA A 127 -0.53 -12.60 -7.69
CA ALA A 127 0.30 -12.64 -6.49
C ALA A 127 -0.46 -12.12 -5.29
N SER A 128 -0.13 -12.66 -4.13
CA SER A 128 -0.72 -12.21 -2.88
C SER A 128 0.32 -12.23 -1.79
N ALA A 129 0.11 -11.42 -0.77
CA ALA A 129 0.97 -11.38 0.40
C ALA A 129 0.14 -11.75 1.62
N SER A 130 0.79 -12.40 2.57
CA SER A 130 0.13 -12.82 3.78
C SER A 130 1.06 -12.51 4.96
N VAL A 131 0.51 -11.91 6.01
CA VAL A 131 1.29 -11.59 7.19
C VAL A 131 0.42 -11.78 8.42
N LYS A 132 1.03 -12.26 9.49
CA LYS A 132 0.33 -12.47 10.72
C LYS A 132 0.51 -11.26 11.62
N ILE A 133 -0.57 -10.68 12.06
CA ILE A 133 -0.54 -9.52 12.95
C ILE A 133 -1.36 -9.88 14.17
N GLY A 134 -0.70 -9.95 15.31
CA GLY A 134 -1.36 -10.45 16.49
C GLY A 134 -1.70 -11.92 16.32
N ASP A 135 -2.94 -12.28 16.53
CA ASP A 135 -3.38 -13.65 16.39
C ASP A 135 -4.04 -13.93 15.06
N LYS A 136 -4.04 -12.98 14.15
CA LYS A 136 -4.83 -13.11 12.94
C LYS A 136 -3.93 -12.95 11.73
N GLU A 137 -4.21 -13.71 10.69
CA GLU A 137 -3.46 -13.60 9.44
C GLU A 137 -4.24 -12.72 8.49
N TYR A 138 -3.52 -11.81 7.85
CA TYR A 138 -4.10 -10.86 6.90
C TYR A 138 -3.48 -11.11 5.54
N THR A 139 -4.30 -11.11 4.51
CA THR A 139 -3.86 -11.39 3.15
C THR A 139 -4.33 -10.28 2.24
N GLY A 140 -3.50 -9.92 1.28
CA GLY A 140 -3.85 -8.94 0.26
C GLY A 140 -3.30 -9.38 -1.07
N GLU A 141 -3.90 -8.88 -2.14
CA GLU A 141 -3.49 -9.25 -3.47
C GLU A 141 -2.76 -8.11 -4.13
N PHE A 142 -1.69 -8.44 -4.84
CA PHE A 142 -0.95 -7.46 -5.62
C PHE A 142 -1.79 -7.06 -6.82
N GLU A 143 -1.76 -5.79 -7.14
CA GLU A 143 -2.53 -5.30 -8.25
C GLU A 143 -1.62 -5.03 -9.43
N PRO A 144 -2.15 -5.11 -10.65
CA PRO A 144 -1.35 -4.83 -11.82
C PRO A 144 -0.81 -3.42 -11.78
N HIS A 145 0.45 -3.28 -12.12
CA HIS A 145 1.00 -2.00 -12.24
C HIS A 145 0.77 -1.55 -13.61
N ASP A 146 -0.06 -0.60 -13.76
CA ASP A 146 -0.27 -0.11 -15.03
C ASP A 146 0.64 0.99 -15.19
N HIS A 147 1.65 0.80 -15.80
CA HIS A 147 2.54 1.80 -15.96
C HIS A 147 2.07 2.70 -16.98
N GLY A 148 1.05 2.86 -17.16
CA GLY A 148 0.51 3.56 -17.92
C GLY A 148 1.11 4.24 -18.96
N HIS A 149 1.43 4.50 -19.26
CA HIS A 149 1.99 5.03 -20.17
C HIS A 149 1.31 5.21 -21.16
N GLY A 150 0.91 5.21 -21.22
CA GLY A 150 0.50 5.33 -22.02
C GLY A 150 0.41 5.82 -23.02
N HIS A 151 0.32 6.16 -23.45
CA HIS A 151 0.38 6.61 -24.13
C HIS A 151 -0.07 6.81 -25.03
N ALA A 152 -0.28 6.90 -25.22
CA ALA A 152 -0.59 7.09 -25.87
C ALA A 152 -0.71 7.28 -26.87
N HIS A 153 -0.96 7.47 -27.39
CA HIS A 153 -1.06 7.68 -28.28
C HIS A 153 -1.62 7.89 -28.73
#